data_37a9c9e8087ee5ba585803ba2a19ce42
#
_entry.id   37a9c9e8087ee5ba585803ba2a19ce42
#
_cell.length_a   1.000
_cell.length_b   1.000
_cell.length_c   1.000
_cell.angle_alpha   90.00
_cell.angle_beta   90.00
_cell.angle_gamma   90.00
#
_symmetry.space_group_name_H-M   'P 1'
#
loop_
_entity.id
_entity.type
_entity.pdbx_description
1 polymer ?
#
loop_
_entity_poly.entity_id
_entity_poly.type
_entity_poly.pdbx_seq_one_letter_code
_entity_poly.pdbx_strand_id
1 'polypeptide(L)'
;MYYRLDLDLNDLINDIDELCGTDEVLYVITAPQEEYVSPERLKAYGIPSGYFVSDRSMSLLSTYLMAKFGQGDFIAGYYHRQIFLDKMEIEQKGLDFDSVANMVTAFMRRFEGVSMAFRAEDLETASGYNNTEVAKAKNTFFFSKSGDIIIYLQPGWVDVEREEEKAGLSSRVNAYVPL
;
A
#
# COMPACT_ATOMS: atom_id res chain seq x y z
N MET A 1 5.72 31.82 -2.51
CA MET A 1 6.01 30.57 -3.27
C MET A 1 4.77 30.11 -4.01
N TYR A 2 3.65 29.83 -3.36
CA TYR A 2 2.41 29.35 -3.99
C TYR A 2 1.81 30.29 -5.02
N TYR A 3 1.80 31.60 -4.77
CA TYR A 3 1.29 32.60 -5.71
C TYR A 3 2.01 32.57 -7.08
N ARG A 4 3.32 32.32 -7.09
CA ARG A 4 4.07 32.20 -8.34
C ARG A 4 3.76 30.90 -9.06
N LEU A 5 3.61 29.79 -8.32
CA LEU A 5 3.20 28.50 -8.88
C LEU A 5 1.80 28.59 -9.52
N ASP A 6 0.88 29.31 -8.89
CA ASP A 6 -0.47 29.51 -9.41
C ASP A 6 -0.47 30.27 -10.75
N LEU A 7 0.36 31.30 -10.86
CA LEU A 7 0.54 32.04 -12.11
C LEU A 7 1.17 31.17 -13.21
N ASP A 8 2.28 30.47 -12.87
CA ASP A 8 2.97 29.60 -13.82
C ASP A 8 2.04 28.46 -14.31
N LEU A 9 1.17 27.95 -13.43
CA LEU A 9 0.18 26.91 -13.78
C LEU A 9 -0.93 27.48 -14.70
N ASN A 10 -1.40 28.69 -14.41
CA ASN A 10 -2.39 29.37 -15.23
C ASN A 10 -1.86 29.63 -16.65
N ASP A 11 -0.62 30.11 -16.75
CA ASP A 11 0.03 30.37 -18.03
C ASP A 11 0.20 29.07 -18.83
N LEU A 12 0.62 27.99 -18.18
CA LEU A 12 0.73 26.66 -18.80
C LEU A 12 -0.62 26.14 -19.34
N ILE A 13 -1.71 26.29 -18.55
CA ILE A 13 -3.04 25.88 -18.97
C ILE A 13 -3.50 26.68 -20.19
N ASN A 14 -3.30 28.01 -20.16
CA ASN A 14 -3.67 28.87 -21.27
C ASN A 14 -2.89 28.51 -22.56
N ASP A 15 -1.58 28.29 -22.45
CA ASP A 15 -0.74 27.89 -23.58
C ASP A 15 -1.20 26.56 -24.20
N ILE A 16 -1.60 25.58 -23.36
CA ILE A 16 -2.11 24.30 -23.83
C ILE A 16 -3.47 24.48 -24.50
N ASP A 17 -4.37 25.27 -23.93
CA ASP A 17 -5.70 25.54 -24.50
C ASP A 17 -5.61 26.27 -25.84
N GLU A 18 -4.65 27.20 -26.01
CA GLU A 18 -4.39 27.85 -27.30
C GLU A 18 -3.86 26.88 -28.36
N LEU A 19 -3.05 25.89 -27.97
CA LEU A 19 -2.46 24.91 -28.90
C LEU A 19 -3.43 23.79 -29.27
N CYS A 20 -4.22 23.30 -28.33
CA CYS A 20 -5.04 22.11 -28.50
C CYS A 20 -6.55 22.42 -28.65
N GLY A 21 -7.02 23.56 -28.16
CA GLY A 21 -8.44 23.90 -28.00
C GLY A 21 -8.95 23.58 -26.60
N THR A 22 -9.75 24.48 -26.05
CA THR A 22 -10.25 24.42 -24.65
C THR A 22 -11.09 23.18 -24.33
N ASP A 23 -11.75 22.59 -25.33
CA ASP A 23 -12.64 21.43 -25.14
C ASP A 23 -11.94 20.08 -25.45
N GLU A 24 -10.68 20.11 -25.88
CA GLU A 24 -9.95 18.91 -26.30
C GLU A 24 -8.99 18.37 -25.22
N VAL A 25 -8.85 19.06 -24.08
CA VAL A 25 -7.88 18.71 -23.03
C VAL A 25 -8.57 18.48 -21.69
N LEU A 26 -8.28 17.34 -21.07
CA LEU A 26 -8.69 17.04 -19.70
C LEU A 26 -7.51 17.30 -18.74
N TYR A 27 -7.63 18.30 -17.88
CA TYR A 27 -6.66 18.58 -16.82
C TYR A 27 -6.98 17.80 -15.57
N VAL A 28 -5.99 17.03 -15.06
CA VAL A 28 -6.07 16.33 -13.79
C VAL A 28 -5.01 16.87 -12.86
N ILE A 29 -5.45 17.58 -11.81
CA ILE A 29 -4.55 18.14 -10.79
C ILE A 29 -4.67 17.25 -9.54
N THR A 30 -3.53 16.73 -9.09
CA THR A 30 -3.45 15.92 -7.88
C THR A 30 -2.25 16.35 -7.05
N ALA A 31 -2.37 16.19 -5.75
CA ALA A 31 -1.26 16.40 -4.83
C ALA A 31 -0.70 15.04 -4.37
N PRO A 32 0.61 14.93 -4.14
CA PRO A 32 1.17 13.76 -3.49
C PRO A 32 0.57 13.61 -2.09
N GLN A 33 0.30 12.38 -1.71
CA GLN A 33 -0.38 12.05 -0.47
C GLN A 33 0.54 12.31 0.74
N GLU A 34 -0.05 12.90 1.77
CA GLU A 34 0.30 13.02 3.18
C GLU A 34 1.76 13.09 3.64
N GLU A 35 2.07 14.16 4.41
CA GLU A 35 3.19 14.15 5.33
C GLU A 35 3.01 13.04 6.37
N TYR A 36 3.82 12.01 6.26
CA TYR A 36 3.93 11.02 7.32
C TYR A 36 4.62 11.65 8.53
N VAL A 37 3.94 11.74 9.64
CA VAL A 37 4.60 12.00 10.92
C VAL A 37 5.47 10.79 11.23
N SER A 38 6.79 10.99 11.41
CA SER A 38 7.69 9.86 11.64
C SER A 38 7.27 9.06 12.88
N PRO A 39 7.37 7.74 12.83
CA PRO A 39 7.07 6.88 13.98
C PRO A 39 7.82 7.27 15.25
N GLU A 40 9.07 7.76 15.13
CA GLU A 40 9.87 8.24 16.26
C GLU A 40 9.21 9.43 16.94
N ARG A 41 8.70 10.37 16.16
CA ARG A 41 8.00 11.54 16.69
C ARG A 41 6.70 11.14 17.38
N LEU A 42 5.94 10.23 16.81
CA LEU A 42 4.73 9.70 17.43
C LEU A 42 5.04 8.98 18.76
N LYS A 43 6.11 8.16 18.79
CA LYS A 43 6.59 7.50 20.01
C LYS A 43 6.98 8.50 21.09
N ALA A 44 7.60 9.63 20.73
CA ALA A 44 7.95 10.68 21.68
C ALA A 44 6.72 11.30 22.36
N TYR A 45 5.55 11.24 21.72
CA TYR A 45 4.26 11.64 22.27
C TYR A 45 3.47 10.47 22.90
N GLY A 46 4.09 9.30 23.05
CA GLY A 46 3.42 8.12 23.64
C GLY A 46 2.40 7.44 22.71
N ILE A 47 2.42 7.76 21.42
CA ILE A 47 1.53 7.18 20.42
C ILE A 47 2.17 5.90 19.86
N PRO A 48 1.50 4.72 19.94
CA PRO A 48 2.00 3.50 19.36
C PRO A 48 2.23 3.69 17.84
N SER A 49 3.45 3.38 17.39
CA SER A 49 3.84 3.60 16.00
C SER A 49 5.06 2.78 15.65
N GLY A 50 5.31 2.54 14.37
CA GLY A 50 6.44 1.75 13.95
C GLY A 50 6.59 1.68 12.43
N TYR A 51 7.45 0.77 12.01
CA TYR A 51 7.69 0.47 10.60
C TYR A 51 7.31 -0.95 10.29
N PHE A 52 6.53 -1.12 9.25
CA PHE A 52 6.33 -2.41 8.60
C PHE A 52 7.40 -2.53 7.50
N VAL A 53 8.39 -3.41 7.72
CA VAL A 53 9.48 -3.63 6.76
C VAL A 53 9.05 -4.76 5.83
N SER A 54 8.71 -4.41 4.59
CA SER A 54 8.09 -5.36 3.65
C SER A 54 9.06 -6.48 3.24
N ASP A 55 10.31 -6.21 2.95
CA ASP A 55 11.30 -7.23 2.60
C ASP A 55 11.41 -8.31 3.69
N ARG A 56 11.51 -7.88 4.95
CA ARG A 56 11.57 -8.79 6.09
C ARG A 56 10.28 -9.59 6.25
N SER A 57 9.16 -8.92 6.11
CA SER A 57 7.83 -9.53 6.27
C SER A 57 7.57 -10.57 5.18
N MET A 58 7.93 -10.28 3.93
CA MET A 58 7.81 -11.21 2.81
C MET A 58 8.78 -12.39 2.94
N SER A 59 10.00 -12.18 3.41
CA SER A 59 10.95 -13.27 3.70
C SER A 59 10.43 -14.22 4.78
N LEU A 60 9.82 -13.69 5.84
CA LEU A 60 9.20 -14.51 6.89
C LEU A 60 7.96 -15.26 6.36
N LEU A 61 7.14 -14.61 5.54
CA LEU A 61 6.00 -15.26 4.90
C LEU A 61 6.45 -16.38 3.96
N SER A 62 7.46 -16.14 3.12
CA SER A 62 8.04 -17.16 2.23
C SER A 62 8.55 -18.36 3.02
N THR A 63 9.31 -18.11 4.09
CA THR A 63 9.81 -19.18 4.99
C THR A 63 8.65 -19.99 5.60
N TYR A 64 7.58 -19.30 6.02
CA TYR A 64 6.40 -19.94 6.58
C TYR A 64 5.70 -20.83 5.54
N LEU A 65 5.52 -20.34 4.31
CA LEU A 65 4.89 -21.11 3.24
C LEU A 65 5.74 -22.31 2.83
N MET A 66 7.07 -22.15 2.73
CA MET A 66 7.99 -23.27 2.47
C MET A 66 7.97 -24.32 3.59
N ALA A 67 7.84 -23.92 4.83
CA ALA A 67 7.71 -24.86 5.95
C ALA A 67 6.40 -25.65 5.91
N LYS A 68 5.34 -25.10 5.30
CA LYS A 68 4.02 -25.75 5.19
C LYS A 68 3.89 -26.61 3.94
N PHE A 69 4.40 -26.15 2.82
CA PHE A 69 4.12 -26.71 1.49
C PHE A 69 5.37 -27.27 0.79
N GLY A 70 6.53 -27.17 1.44
CA GLY A 70 7.82 -27.52 0.85
C GLY A 70 8.44 -26.38 0.04
N GLN A 71 9.62 -26.65 -0.53
CA GLN A 71 10.35 -25.68 -1.36
C GLN A 71 9.48 -25.17 -2.50
N GLY A 72 9.49 -23.83 -2.73
CA GLY A 72 8.78 -23.18 -3.81
C GLY A 72 8.68 -21.67 -3.60
N ASP A 73 8.45 -20.94 -4.68
CA ASP A 73 8.29 -19.49 -4.71
C ASP A 73 6.80 -19.12 -4.77
N PHE A 74 6.12 -19.15 -3.63
CA PHE A 74 4.67 -18.93 -3.54
C PHE A 74 4.26 -17.45 -3.65
N ILE A 75 5.23 -16.51 -3.59
CA ILE A 75 5.00 -15.08 -3.61
C ILE A 75 5.58 -14.51 -4.90
N ALA A 76 4.73 -14.05 -5.80
CA ALA A 76 5.14 -13.38 -7.04
C ALA A 76 5.65 -11.96 -6.79
N GLY A 77 5.16 -11.28 -5.73
CA GLY A 77 5.63 -9.96 -5.38
C GLY A 77 4.84 -9.29 -4.24
N TYR A 78 5.39 -8.14 -3.83
CA TYR A 78 4.76 -7.22 -2.89
C TYR A 78 4.83 -5.81 -3.46
N TYR A 79 3.72 -5.10 -3.48
CA TYR A 79 3.65 -3.73 -3.96
C TYR A 79 2.53 -2.95 -3.25
N HIS A 80 2.88 -1.81 -2.65
CA HIS A 80 1.91 -0.93 -1.97
C HIS A 80 0.94 -1.66 -1.03
N ARG A 81 1.48 -2.48 -0.12
CA ARG A 81 0.68 -3.25 0.87
C ARG A 81 -0.24 -4.29 0.24
N GLN A 82 0.11 -4.74 -0.96
CA GLN A 82 -0.56 -5.82 -1.65
C GLN A 82 0.43 -6.96 -1.91
N ILE A 83 0.00 -8.18 -1.62
CA ILE A 83 0.78 -9.39 -1.87
C ILE A 83 0.18 -10.06 -3.10
N PHE A 84 1.04 -10.40 -4.05
CA PHE A 84 0.71 -11.19 -5.23
C PHE A 84 1.23 -12.61 -5.02
N LEU A 85 0.34 -13.60 -5.10
CA LEU A 85 0.70 -14.99 -4.98
C LEU A 85 1.06 -15.58 -6.35
N ASP A 86 2.02 -16.50 -6.37
CA ASP A 86 2.34 -17.22 -7.59
C ASP A 86 1.33 -18.35 -7.82
N LYS A 87 0.32 -18.06 -8.65
CA LYS A 87 -0.76 -18.99 -8.99
C LYS A 87 -0.24 -20.25 -9.70
N MET A 88 0.81 -20.09 -10.52
CA MET A 88 1.39 -21.21 -11.26
C MET A 88 2.12 -22.17 -10.31
N GLU A 89 2.90 -21.66 -9.37
CA GLU A 89 3.58 -22.47 -8.37
C GLU A 89 2.58 -23.21 -7.47
N ILE A 90 1.52 -22.52 -7.03
CA ILE A 90 0.46 -23.10 -6.20
C ILE A 90 -0.25 -24.25 -6.94
N GLU A 91 -0.59 -24.04 -8.21
CA GLU A 91 -1.23 -25.06 -9.04
C GLU A 91 -0.32 -26.26 -9.33
N GLN A 92 0.96 -26.02 -9.67
CA GLN A 92 1.94 -27.08 -9.92
C GLN A 92 2.13 -27.99 -8.70
N LYS A 93 2.00 -27.44 -7.50
CA LYS A 93 2.06 -28.21 -6.25
C LYS A 93 0.73 -28.90 -5.90
N GLY A 94 -0.29 -28.73 -6.71
CA GLY A 94 -1.63 -29.30 -6.44
C GLY A 94 -2.31 -28.70 -5.22
N LEU A 95 -1.95 -27.46 -4.85
CA LEU A 95 -2.53 -26.78 -3.70
C LEU A 95 -3.76 -25.98 -4.13
N ASP A 96 -4.73 -25.91 -3.22
CA ASP A 96 -5.88 -25.05 -3.38
C ASP A 96 -5.52 -23.59 -3.11
N PHE A 97 -5.73 -22.72 -4.10
CA PHE A 97 -5.38 -21.31 -4.04
C PHE A 97 -6.05 -20.60 -2.85
N ASP A 98 -7.33 -20.87 -2.62
CA ASP A 98 -8.10 -20.24 -1.55
C ASP A 98 -7.55 -20.63 -0.17
N SER A 99 -7.16 -21.88 0.00
CA SER A 99 -6.53 -22.37 1.23
C SER A 99 -5.20 -21.66 1.49
N VAL A 100 -4.37 -21.48 0.45
CA VAL A 100 -3.10 -20.75 0.55
C VAL A 100 -3.35 -19.28 0.87
N ALA A 101 -4.26 -18.61 0.14
CA ALA A 101 -4.60 -17.20 0.35
C ALA A 101 -5.16 -16.95 1.76
N ASN A 102 -6.02 -17.81 2.26
CA ASN A 102 -6.53 -17.75 3.64
C ASN A 102 -5.40 -17.89 4.67
N MET A 103 -4.45 -18.80 4.43
CA MET A 103 -3.32 -19.01 5.31
C MET A 103 -2.38 -17.79 5.34
N VAL A 104 -2.09 -17.20 4.17
CA VAL A 104 -1.32 -15.96 4.05
C VAL A 104 -2.02 -14.81 4.79
N THR A 105 -3.31 -14.64 4.57
CA THR A 105 -4.11 -13.61 5.24
C THR A 105 -4.06 -13.76 6.77
N ALA A 106 -4.24 -14.98 7.27
CA ALA A 106 -4.17 -15.27 8.70
C ALA A 106 -2.78 -15.06 9.29
N PHE A 107 -1.73 -15.34 8.52
CA PHE A 107 -0.34 -15.11 8.92
C PHE A 107 -0.04 -13.62 8.99
N MET A 108 -0.42 -12.83 7.97
CA MET A 108 -0.19 -11.39 7.93
C MET A 108 -0.88 -10.62 9.05
N ARG A 109 -2.07 -11.05 9.48
CA ARG A 109 -2.78 -10.48 10.64
C ARG A 109 -2.02 -10.56 11.97
N ARG A 110 -0.98 -11.40 12.06
CA ARG A 110 -0.15 -11.56 13.27
C ARG A 110 1.05 -10.62 13.29
N PHE A 111 1.33 -9.93 12.18
CA PHE A 111 2.44 -8.99 12.15
C PHE A 111 2.12 -7.75 12.97
N GLU A 112 3.11 -7.29 13.72
CA GLU A 112 3.04 -6.04 14.44
C GLU A 112 2.81 -4.89 13.45
N GLY A 113 1.89 -4.00 13.78
CA GLY A 113 1.52 -2.88 12.92
C GLY A 113 0.48 -3.18 11.84
N VAL A 114 0.14 -4.44 11.60
CA VAL A 114 -0.97 -4.78 10.72
C VAL A 114 -2.29 -4.64 11.49
N SER A 115 -3.18 -3.79 11.00
CA SER A 115 -4.53 -3.63 11.55
C SER A 115 -5.50 -4.63 10.95
N MET A 116 -5.40 -4.84 9.64
CA MET A 116 -6.26 -5.76 8.89
C MET A 116 -5.48 -6.36 7.72
N ALA A 117 -5.80 -7.60 7.40
CA ALA A 117 -5.44 -8.23 6.14
C ALA A 117 -6.64 -9.01 5.64
N PHE A 118 -6.93 -8.97 4.35
CA PHE A 118 -8.04 -9.67 3.74
C PHE A 118 -7.70 -10.05 2.30
N ARG A 119 -8.39 -11.04 1.82
CA ARG A 119 -8.31 -11.46 0.42
C ARG A 119 -9.02 -10.42 -0.46
N ALA A 120 -8.43 -10.13 -1.60
CA ALA A 120 -9.01 -9.21 -2.57
C ALA A 120 -10.40 -9.66 -3.02
N GLU A 121 -10.60 -10.96 -3.19
CA GLU A 121 -11.87 -11.58 -3.57
C GLU A 121 -12.99 -11.34 -2.53
N ASP A 122 -12.65 -11.33 -1.25
CA ASP A 122 -13.62 -11.06 -0.18
C ASP A 122 -14.20 -9.64 -0.25
N LEU A 123 -13.47 -8.70 -0.90
CA LEU A 123 -13.95 -7.33 -1.11
C LEU A 123 -15.11 -7.24 -2.11
N GLU A 124 -15.14 -8.11 -3.11
CA GLU A 124 -16.23 -8.10 -4.09
C GLU A 124 -17.55 -8.52 -3.44
N THR A 125 -17.49 -9.52 -2.59
CA THR A 125 -18.66 -10.12 -1.91
C THR A 125 -19.06 -9.36 -0.64
N ALA A 126 -18.18 -8.51 -0.11
CA ALA A 126 -18.43 -7.73 1.10
C ALA A 126 -19.58 -6.73 0.91
N SER A 127 -20.79 -7.19 1.17
CA SER A 127 -21.99 -6.35 1.24
C SER A 127 -22.23 -5.93 2.69
N GLY A 128 -22.25 -4.61 2.95
CA GLY A 128 -22.78 -4.08 4.21
C GLY A 128 -21.78 -3.89 5.35
N TYR A 129 -20.48 -3.80 5.08
CA TYR A 129 -19.53 -3.40 6.12
C TYR A 129 -19.67 -1.91 6.42
N ASN A 130 -20.12 -1.59 7.64
CA ASN A 130 -20.06 -0.22 8.21
C ASN A 130 -18.62 0.23 8.52
N ASN A 131 -17.61 -0.53 8.08
CA ASN A 131 -16.22 -0.22 8.32
C ASN A 131 -15.67 0.64 7.17
N THR A 132 -15.33 1.87 7.49
CA THR A 132 -14.80 2.87 6.56
C THR A 132 -13.56 2.38 5.79
N GLU A 133 -12.70 1.58 6.44
CA GLU A 133 -11.48 1.06 5.82
C GLU A 133 -11.77 -0.01 4.75
N VAL A 134 -12.73 -0.88 5.00
CA VAL A 134 -13.19 -1.87 3.99
C VAL A 134 -13.86 -1.17 2.82
N ALA A 135 -14.64 -0.12 3.07
CA ALA A 135 -15.25 0.69 2.01
C ALA A 135 -14.20 1.41 1.16
N LYS A 136 -13.16 1.97 1.78
CA LYS A 136 -12.01 2.56 1.06
C LYS A 136 -11.28 1.49 0.23
N ALA A 137 -11.03 0.32 0.82
CA ALA A 137 -10.40 -0.80 0.13
C ALA A 137 -11.18 -1.20 -1.13
N LYS A 138 -12.50 -1.33 -1.01
CA LYS A 138 -13.37 -1.68 -2.13
C LYS A 138 -13.31 -0.63 -3.25
N ASN A 139 -13.26 0.65 -2.91
CA ASN A 139 -13.20 1.74 -3.89
C ASN A 139 -11.85 1.83 -4.62
N THR A 140 -10.78 1.32 -4.02
CA THR A 140 -9.43 1.30 -4.62
C THR A 140 -9.09 -0.04 -5.28
N PHE A 141 -9.93 -1.06 -5.08
CA PHE A 141 -9.73 -2.38 -5.62
C PHE A 141 -10.08 -2.44 -7.11
N PHE A 142 -9.19 -3.03 -7.89
CA PHE A 142 -9.41 -3.32 -9.30
C PHE A 142 -9.00 -4.77 -9.60
N PHE A 143 -9.97 -5.62 -9.87
CA PHE A 143 -9.85 -7.08 -9.98
C PHE A 143 -8.65 -7.56 -10.80
N SER A 144 -8.35 -6.93 -11.93
CA SER A 144 -7.26 -7.37 -12.82
C SER A 144 -5.88 -6.82 -12.49
N LYS A 145 -5.77 -5.89 -11.52
CA LYS A 145 -4.51 -5.19 -11.20
C LYS A 145 -4.14 -5.20 -9.72
N SER A 146 -5.12 -5.43 -8.85
CA SER A 146 -4.86 -5.53 -7.41
C SER A 146 -4.26 -6.88 -7.04
N GLY A 147 -3.45 -6.90 -5.97
CA GLY A 147 -2.88 -8.12 -5.41
C GLY A 147 -3.94 -9.04 -4.80
N ASP A 148 -3.57 -10.28 -4.55
CA ASP A 148 -4.47 -11.30 -4.01
C ASP A 148 -4.79 -11.07 -2.52
N ILE A 149 -3.84 -10.49 -1.76
CA ILE A 149 -4.01 -10.14 -0.35
C ILE A 149 -3.70 -8.65 -0.16
N ILE A 150 -4.57 -7.95 0.53
CA ILE A 150 -4.44 -6.52 0.84
C ILE A 150 -4.20 -6.35 2.34
N ILE A 151 -3.21 -5.52 2.68
CA ILE A 151 -2.80 -5.27 4.07
C ILE A 151 -3.09 -3.81 4.41
N TYR A 152 -3.68 -3.57 5.58
CA TYR A 152 -3.82 -2.26 6.20
C TYR A 152 -2.97 -2.19 7.44
N LEU A 153 -2.22 -1.11 7.57
CA LEU A 153 -1.41 -0.84 8.75
C LEU A 153 -2.21 -0.06 9.78
N GLN A 154 -1.80 -0.18 11.04
CA GLN A 154 -2.34 0.64 12.12
C GLN A 154 -1.94 2.11 11.91
N PRO A 155 -2.77 3.07 12.37
CA PRO A 155 -2.38 4.47 12.39
C PRO A 155 -1.01 4.67 13.05
N GLY A 156 -0.16 5.48 12.43
CA GLY A 156 1.21 5.71 12.91
C GLY A 156 2.25 4.67 12.44
N TRP A 157 1.83 3.64 11.72
CA TRP A 157 2.75 2.68 11.09
C TRP A 157 3.01 3.05 9.63
N VAL A 158 4.27 2.96 9.24
CA VAL A 158 4.74 3.30 7.89
C VAL A 158 5.31 2.06 7.20
N ASP A 159 4.88 1.85 5.95
CA ASP A 159 5.43 0.81 5.08
C ASP A 159 6.76 1.29 4.51
N VAL A 160 7.81 0.50 4.70
CA VAL A 160 9.13 0.71 4.12
C VAL A 160 9.64 -0.58 3.51
N GLU A 161 10.31 -0.48 2.38
CA GLU A 161 10.83 -1.68 1.72
C GLU A 161 11.95 -2.30 2.54
N ARG A 162 12.90 -1.48 2.99
CA ARG A 162 14.10 -1.92 3.71
C ARG A 162 14.33 -1.17 5.01
N GLU A 163 15.13 -1.77 5.90
CA GLU A 163 15.50 -1.15 7.18
C GLU A 163 16.21 0.21 7.01
N GLU A 164 17.02 0.36 5.96
CA GLU A 164 17.79 1.58 5.69
C GLU A 164 16.90 2.78 5.35
N GLU A 165 15.71 2.54 4.80
CA GLU A 165 14.77 3.60 4.43
C GLU A 165 14.18 4.33 5.65
N LYS A 166 14.18 3.70 6.82
CA LYS A 166 13.76 4.32 8.09
C LYS A 166 14.54 5.62 8.35
N ALA A 167 15.85 5.60 8.11
CA ALA A 167 16.71 6.78 8.30
C ALA A 167 16.39 7.90 7.29
N GLY A 168 16.07 7.54 6.04
CA GLY A 168 15.70 8.49 5.00
C GLY A 168 14.36 9.19 5.25
N LEU A 169 13.40 8.50 5.84
CA LEU A 169 12.10 9.05 6.21
C LEU A 169 12.21 10.01 7.40
N SER A 170 13.03 9.66 8.41
CA SER A 170 13.23 10.53 9.57
C SER A 170 13.92 11.86 9.19
N SER A 171 14.77 11.89 8.17
CA SER A 171 15.43 13.09 7.66
C SER A 171 14.51 13.97 6.80
N ARG A 172 13.54 13.40 6.09
CA ARG A 172 12.59 14.15 5.24
C ARG A 172 11.50 14.87 6.05
N VAL A 173 11.14 14.35 7.20
CA VAL A 173 10.14 14.97 8.10
C VAL A 173 10.64 16.27 8.73
N ASN A 174 11.94 16.54 8.70
CA ASN A 174 12.50 17.82 9.12
C ASN A 174 12.44 18.93 8.05
N ALA A 175 11.98 18.63 6.84
CA ALA A 175 11.68 19.65 5.85
C ALA A 175 10.34 20.30 6.21
N TYR A 176 10.39 21.40 6.93
CA TYR A 176 9.25 22.29 7.19
C TYR A 176 8.58 22.66 5.86
N VAL A 177 7.38 22.14 5.62
CA VAL A 177 6.44 22.76 4.71
C VAL A 177 5.58 23.68 5.59
N PRO A 178 5.74 25.00 5.55
CA PRO A 178 4.84 25.90 6.26
C PRO A 178 3.44 25.73 5.67
N LEU A 179 2.45 25.55 6.54
CA LEU A 179 1.04 25.63 6.21
C LEU A 179 0.70 27.01 5.63
#